data_033a589c2f7693a9457f4ea06a1b3db7
#
_entry.id   033a589c2f7693a9457f4ea06a1b3db7
#
_cell.length_a   1.000
_cell.length_b   1.000
_cell.length_c   1.000
_cell.angle_alpha   90.00
_cell.angle_beta   90.00
_cell.angle_gamma   90.00
#
_symmetry.space_group_name_H-M   'P 1'
#
loop_
_entity.id
_entity.type
_entity.pdbx_description
1 polymer ?
#
loop_
_entity_poly.entity_id
_entity_poly.type
_entity_poly.pdbx_seq_one_letter_code
_entity_poly.pdbx_strand_id
1 'polypeptide(L)'
;CFSVNLLRPMRREEASANALIPSVLLRGSERWPDIRAISARLDELYGASVGTLVRKKGEMQMTGFFADYIEDALAGEPVFSEVLDFVSHTLLHPKLENGCFRADVVRSEKRNLANAIESRINNKRSYAVSQLLGTMCAGEAYGIARLGELEDVEREDERSLFAHYNEILAHSRVEIFYMGRKTAADAAEA
;
A
#
# COMPACT_ATOMS: atom_id res chain seq x y z
N CYS A 1 12.87 -10.72 3.38
CA CYS A 1 11.74 -9.81 3.13
C CYS A 1 12.10 -8.76 2.08
N PHE A 2 11.11 -8.18 1.45
CA PHE A 2 11.27 -7.01 0.58
C PHE A 2 10.09 -6.04 0.72
N SER A 3 10.25 -4.83 0.20
CA SER A 3 9.14 -3.90 0.03
C SER A 3 9.23 -3.15 -1.28
N VAL A 4 8.09 -2.91 -1.90
CA VAL A 4 7.92 -2.07 -3.08
C VAL A 4 7.22 -0.80 -2.64
N ASN A 5 7.88 0.33 -2.81
CA ASN A 5 7.43 1.63 -2.32
C ASN A 5 7.27 2.61 -3.47
N LEU A 6 6.13 3.25 -3.54
CA LEU A 6 5.80 4.33 -4.44
C LEU A 6 5.88 5.64 -3.64
N LEU A 7 6.81 6.51 -4.02
CA LEU A 7 7.10 7.75 -3.31
C LEU A 7 6.50 8.94 -4.06
N ARG A 8 5.75 9.75 -3.33
CA ARG A 8 5.19 11.02 -3.83
C ARG A 8 5.42 12.14 -2.82
N PRO A 9 5.54 13.39 -3.27
CA PRO A 9 5.46 14.53 -2.37
C PRO A 9 4.14 14.48 -1.59
N MET A 10 4.21 14.84 -0.30
CA MET A 10 3.03 14.86 0.55
C MET A 10 2.11 16.01 0.14
N ARG A 11 0.90 15.69 -0.32
CA ARG A 11 -0.15 16.65 -0.67
C ARG A 11 -1.43 16.27 0.03
N ARG A 12 -2.13 17.27 0.58
CA ARG A 12 -3.34 17.04 1.35
C ARG A 12 -4.42 16.33 0.51
N GLU A 13 -4.59 16.81 -0.71
CA GLU A 13 -5.62 16.32 -1.64
C GLU A 13 -5.41 14.86 -2.05
N GLU A 14 -4.16 14.38 -2.02
CA GLU A 14 -3.78 13.04 -2.46
C GLU A 14 -3.59 12.04 -1.30
N ALA A 15 -3.41 12.56 -0.07
CA ALA A 15 -2.95 11.73 1.05
C ALA A 15 -3.88 10.56 1.39
N SER A 16 -5.20 10.78 1.34
CA SER A 16 -6.20 9.76 1.59
C SER A 16 -6.29 8.74 0.45
N ALA A 17 -6.30 9.19 -0.80
CA ALA A 17 -6.30 8.34 -1.98
C ALA A 17 -5.03 7.46 -2.02
N ASN A 18 -3.85 8.04 -1.78
CA ASN A 18 -2.58 7.31 -1.67
C ASN A 18 -2.63 6.22 -0.59
N ALA A 19 -3.30 6.47 0.54
CA ALA A 19 -3.43 5.50 1.62
C ALA A 19 -4.44 4.38 1.32
N LEU A 20 -5.48 4.66 0.51
CA LEU A 20 -6.51 3.70 0.12
C LEU A 20 -6.03 2.69 -0.91
N ILE A 21 -5.28 3.13 -1.92
CA ILE A 21 -4.92 2.33 -3.10
C ILE A 21 -4.29 0.99 -2.74
N PRO A 22 -3.24 0.89 -1.91
CA PRO A 22 -2.64 -0.41 -1.58
C PRO A 22 -3.64 -1.38 -0.95
N SER A 23 -4.54 -0.88 -0.12
CA SER A 23 -5.58 -1.71 0.53
C SER A 23 -6.62 -2.22 -0.47
N VAL A 24 -7.02 -1.41 -1.42
CA VAL A 24 -7.94 -1.79 -2.50
C VAL A 24 -7.29 -2.83 -3.42
N LEU A 25 -6.04 -2.63 -3.81
CA LEU A 25 -5.28 -3.56 -4.67
C LEU A 25 -5.15 -4.95 -4.03
N LEU A 26 -4.91 -5.03 -2.72
CA LEU A 26 -4.77 -6.30 -2.00
C LEU A 26 -6.11 -7.02 -1.76
N ARG A 27 -7.22 -6.53 -2.33
CA ARG A 27 -8.53 -7.20 -2.30
C ARG A 27 -8.82 -8.08 -3.49
N GLY A 28 -8.01 -8.00 -4.54
CA GLY A 28 -8.11 -8.86 -5.71
C GLY A 28 -7.39 -8.32 -6.92
N SER A 29 -6.75 -9.19 -7.65
CA SER A 29 -6.11 -8.95 -8.93
C SER A 29 -6.75 -9.82 -10.02
N GLU A 30 -6.31 -9.68 -11.27
CA GLU A 30 -6.81 -10.51 -12.36
C GLU A 30 -6.56 -12.00 -12.14
N ARG A 31 -5.38 -12.40 -11.61
CA ARG A 31 -5.04 -13.79 -11.31
C ARG A 31 -5.66 -14.30 -10.00
N TRP A 32 -5.71 -13.44 -8.99
CA TRP A 32 -6.22 -13.78 -7.66
C TRP A 32 -7.41 -12.87 -7.34
N PRO A 33 -8.62 -13.25 -7.80
CA PRO A 33 -9.75 -12.30 -7.90
C PRO A 33 -10.41 -11.93 -6.58
N ASP A 34 -10.04 -12.55 -5.49
CA ASP A 34 -10.58 -12.30 -4.16
C ASP A 34 -9.59 -12.70 -3.04
N ILE A 35 -9.93 -12.35 -1.80
CA ILE A 35 -9.09 -12.63 -0.63
C ILE A 35 -8.83 -14.14 -0.44
N ARG A 36 -9.78 -15.00 -0.80
CA ARG A 36 -9.61 -16.45 -0.68
C ARG A 36 -8.53 -16.95 -1.64
N ALA A 37 -8.55 -16.49 -2.89
CA ALA A 37 -7.55 -16.85 -3.88
C ALA A 37 -6.16 -16.27 -3.49
N ILE A 38 -6.12 -15.05 -2.95
CA ILE A 38 -4.90 -14.44 -2.41
C ILE A 38 -4.34 -15.26 -1.25
N SER A 39 -5.18 -15.62 -0.26
CA SER A 39 -4.75 -16.42 0.89
C SER A 39 -4.25 -17.80 0.46
N ALA A 40 -4.97 -18.48 -0.43
CA ALA A 40 -4.54 -19.78 -0.95
C ALA A 40 -3.17 -19.71 -1.64
N ARG A 41 -2.95 -18.65 -2.45
CA ARG A 41 -1.65 -18.43 -3.09
C ARG A 41 -0.53 -18.17 -2.09
N LEU A 42 -0.77 -17.36 -1.08
CA LEU A 42 0.23 -17.08 -0.03
C LEU A 42 0.52 -18.33 0.83
N ASP A 43 -0.48 -19.17 1.07
CA ASP A 43 -0.30 -20.47 1.76
C ASP A 43 0.56 -21.43 0.91
N GLU A 44 0.36 -21.49 -0.41
CA GLU A 44 1.22 -22.23 -1.34
C GLU A 44 2.67 -21.72 -1.33
N LEU A 45 2.87 -20.45 -1.04
CA LEU A 45 4.19 -19.81 -0.88
C LEU A 45 4.72 -19.93 0.57
N TYR A 46 4.48 -21.06 1.20
CA TYR A 46 4.93 -21.38 2.56
C TYR A 46 4.40 -20.41 3.63
N GLY A 47 3.19 -19.92 3.46
CA GLY A 47 2.61 -18.95 4.38
C GLY A 47 3.26 -17.57 4.27
N ALA A 48 3.69 -17.18 3.08
CA ALA A 48 4.21 -15.84 2.85
C ALA A 48 3.19 -14.77 3.29
N SER A 49 3.67 -13.67 3.85
CA SER A 49 2.84 -12.56 4.30
C SER A 49 3.06 -11.36 3.41
N VAL A 50 2.00 -10.83 2.83
CA VAL A 50 2.03 -9.58 2.07
C VAL A 50 1.08 -8.59 2.72
N GLY A 51 1.59 -7.40 3.01
CA GLY A 51 0.81 -6.34 3.65
C GLY A 51 0.97 -4.99 2.95
N THR A 52 0.04 -4.10 3.23
CA THR A 52 0.08 -2.73 2.72
C THR A 52 1.01 -1.87 3.55
N LEU A 53 1.66 -0.92 2.90
CA LEU A 53 2.56 0.03 3.53
C LEU A 53 2.09 1.45 3.21
N VAL A 54 1.85 2.23 4.27
CA VAL A 54 1.62 3.67 4.17
C VAL A 54 2.48 4.36 5.22
N ARG A 55 3.48 5.09 4.78
CA ARG A 55 4.43 5.81 5.67
C ARG A 55 4.60 7.24 5.22
N LYS A 56 5.07 8.08 6.14
CA LYS A 56 5.54 9.43 5.87
C LYS A 56 7.00 9.54 6.26
N LYS A 57 7.83 10.06 5.36
CA LYS A 57 9.25 10.30 5.59
C LYS A 57 9.57 11.73 5.16
N GLY A 58 9.73 12.61 6.13
CA GLY A 58 9.82 14.04 5.85
C GLY A 58 8.55 14.54 5.16
N GLU A 59 8.72 15.14 4.00
CA GLU A 59 7.64 15.67 3.16
C GLU A 59 7.17 14.69 2.06
N MET A 60 7.58 13.42 2.16
CA MET A 60 7.21 12.39 1.21
C MET A 60 6.23 11.41 1.83
N GLN A 61 5.21 11.00 1.09
CA GLN A 61 4.37 9.85 1.39
C GLN A 61 4.89 8.66 0.62
N MET A 62 5.01 7.53 1.32
CA MET A 62 5.42 6.25 0.77
C MET A 62 4.25 5.29 0.91
N THR A 63 3.79 4.75 -0.21
CA THR A 63 2.71 3.76 -0.25
C THR A 63 3.17 2.55 -1.04
N GLY A 64 2.61 1.39 -0.77
CA GLY A 64 2.97 0.17 -1.49
C GLY A 64 2.77 -1.08 -0.65
N PHE A 65 3.67 -2.04 -0.83
CA PHE A 65 3.58 -3.35 -0.21
C PHE A 65 4.88 -3.75 0.47
N PHE A 66 4.76 -4.54 1.52
CA PHE A 66 5.87 -5.31 2.08
C PHE A 66 5.55 -6.80 2.02
N ALA A 67 6.57 -7.63 1.92
CA ALA A 67 6.45 -9.07 1.87
C ALA A 67 7.49 -9.73 2.77
N ASP A 68 7.03 -10.65 3.60
CA ASP A 68 7.84 -11.57 4.39
C ASP A 68 7.60 -12.99 3.91
N TYR A 69 8.66 -13.74 3.70
CA TYR A 69 8.60 -15.09 3.12
C TYR A 69 9.79 -15.93 3.59
N ILE A 70 9.68 -17.24 3.43
CA ILE A 70 10.77 -18.17 3.72
C ILE A 70 11.87 -18.04 2.67
N GLU A 71 13.11 -18.18 3.08
CA GLU A 71 14.26 -18.10 2.17
C GLU A 71 14.30 -19.30 1.20
N ASP A 72 14.65 -19.03 -0.06
CA ASP A 72 14.73 -20.03 -1.13
C ASP A 72 15.56 -21.26 -0.74
N ALA A 73 16.69 -21.06 -0.05
CA ALA A 73 17.57 -22.12 0.41
C ALA A 73 16.91 -23.05 1.46
N LEU A 74 15.93 -22.57 2.21
CA LEU A 74 15.18 -23.37 3.19
C LEU A 74 13.96 -24.06 2.56
N ALA A 75 13.34 -23.39 1.58
CA ALA A 75 12.21 -23.94 0.85
C ALA A 75 12.64 -25.01 -0.18
N GLY A 76 13.84 -24.89 -0.73
CA GLY A 76 14.32 -25.71 -1.84
C GLY A 76 13.79 -25.28 -3.22
N GLU A 77 13.14 -24.15 -3.30
CA GLU A 77 12.54 -23.58 -4.52
C GLU A 77 12.56 -22.05 -4.50
N PRO A 78 12.36 -21.38 -5.67
CA PRO A 78 12.55 -19.92 -5.81
C PRO A 78 11.37 -19.10 -5.26
N VAL A 79 11.12 -19.15 -3.96
CA VAL A 79 10.01 -18.45 -3.30
C VAL A 79 10.09 -16.94 -3.48
N PHE A 80 11.30 -16.35 -3.48
CA PHE A 80 11.45 -14.91 -3.66
C PHE A 80 10.84 -14.41 -4.97
N SER A 81 11.17 -15.04 -6.09
CA SER A 81 10.64 -14.62 -7.40
C SER A 81 9.14 -14.80 -7.51
N GLU A 82 8.59 -15.85 -6.92
CA GLU A 82 7.16 -16.11 -6.89
C GLU A 82 6.38 -15.08 -6.04
N VAL A 83 6.94 -14.68 -4.89
CA VAL A 83 6.36 -13.62 -4.05
C VAL A 83 6.50 -12.25 -4.73
N LEU A 84 7.60 -12.02 -5.44
CA LEU A 84 7.81 -10.79 -6.20
C LEU A 84 6.82 -10.71 -7.38
N ASP A 85 6.60 -11.82 -8.12
CA ASP A 85 5.57 -11.89 -9.17
C ASP A 85 4.17 -11.61 -8.59
N PHE A 86 3.86 -12.19 -7.42
CA PHE A 86 2.60 -11.95 -6.74
C PHE A 86 2.40 -10.47 -6.41
N VAL A 87 3.39 -9.81 -5.82
CA VAL A 87 3.30 -8.38 -5.45
C VAL A 87 3.22 -7.50 -6.70
N SER A 88 4.06 -7.78 -7.71
CA SER A 88 4.09 -7.04 -8.97
C SER A 88 2.77 -7.16 -9.72
N HIS A 89 2.23 -8.39 -9.83
CA HIS A 89 0.94 -8.61 -10.47
C HIS A 89 -0.21 -7.93 -9.71
N THR A 90 -0.19 -7.98 -8.38
CA THR A 90 -1.21 -7.30 -7.54
C THR A 90 -1.14 -5.78 -7.70
N LEU A 91 0.06 -5.22 -7.86
CA LEU A 91 0.26 -3.80 -8.08
C LEU A 91 -0.18 -3.35 -9.48
N LEU A 92 0.13 -4.13 -10.54
CA LEU A 92 0.01 -3.70 -11.93
C LEU A 92 -1.27 -4.19 -12.63
N HIS A 93 -1.90 -5.26 -12.13
CA HIS A 93 -3.06 -5.90 -12.74
C HIS A 93 -4.23 -6.05 -11.76
N PRO A 94 -4.78 -4.93 -11.25
CA PRO A 94 -5.90 -4.98 -10.32
C PRO A 94 -7.15 -5.56 -10.99
N LYS A 95 -8.00 -6.24 -10.21
CA LYS A 95 -9.30 -6.67 -10.68
C LYS A 95 -10.22 -5.47 -10.83
N LEU A 96 -10.58 -5.15 -12.07
CA LEU A 96 -11.47 -4.06 -12.43
C LEU A 96 -12.89 -4.53 -12.70
N GLU A 97 -13.85 -3.62 -12.52
CA GLU A 97 -15.24 -3.76 -12.91
C GLU A 97 -15.67 -2.48 -13.63
N ASN A 98 -16.23 -2.62 -14.83
CA ASN A 98 -16.62 -1.48 -15.67
C ASN A 98 -15.49 -0.46 -15.94
N GLY A 99 -14.24 -0.93 -16.01
CA GLY A 99 -13.06 -0.10 -16.29
C GLY A 99 -12.55 0.73 -15.09
N CYS A 100 -13.00 0.45 -13.88
CA CYS A 100 -12.54 1.08 -12.63
C CYS A 100 -12.45 0.05 -11.50
N PHE A 101 -12.06 0.49 -10.30
CA PHE A 101 -12.08 -0.38 -9.12
C PHE A 101 -13.49 -0.83 -8.76
N ARG A 102 -13.63 -1.96 -8.11
CA ARG A 102 -14.92 -2.46 -7.63
C ARG A 102 -15.47 -1.55 -6.52
N ALA A 103 -16.69 -1.05 -6.70
CA ALA A 103 -17.34 -0.12 -5.77
C ALA A 103 -17.53 -0.69 -4.36
N ASP A 104 -17.82 -2.00 -4.25
CA ASP A 104 -17.96 -2.69 -2.95
C ASP A 104 -16.65 -2.74 -2.18
N VAL A 105 -15.54 -2.99 -2.88
CA VAL A 105 -14.19 -2.99 -2.31
C VAL A 105 -13.79 -1.61 -1.85
N VAL A 106 -13.92 -0.60 -2.72
CA VAL A 106 -13.59 0.79 -2.36
C VAL A 106 -14.39 1.25 -1.15
N ARG A 107 -15.70 0.97 -1.10
CA ARG A 107 -16.55 1.30 0.05
C ARG A 107 -16.08 0.60 1.34
N SER A 108 -15.65 -0.64 1.25
CA SER A 108 -15.15 -1.39 2.41
C SER A 108 -13.85 -0.78 2.92
N GLU A 109 -12.89 -0.51 2.02
CA GLU A 109 -11.59 0.04 2.41
C GLU A 109 -11.67 1.49 2.88
N LYS A 110 -12.59 2.30 2.34
CA LYS A 110 -12.92 3.62 2.88
C LYS A 110 -13.35 3.54 4.35
N ARG A 111 -14.23 2.60 4.70
CA ARG A 111 -14.63 2.40 6.11
C ARG A 111 -13.45 1.97 6.98
N ASN A 112 -12.61 1.07 6.48
CA ASN A 112 -11.43 0.63 7.20
C ASN A 112 -10.46 1.78 7.45
N LEU A 113 -10.22 2.63 6.45
CA LEU A 113 -9.35 3.80 6.57
C LEU A 113 -9.96 4.85 7.51
N ALA A 114 -11.27 5.11 7.41
CA ALA A 114 -11.97 6.02 8.32
C ALA A 114 -11.83 5.56 9.77
N ASN A 115 -12.10 4.29 10.05
CA ASN A 115 -11.90 3.69 11.38
C ASN A 115 -10.44 3.82 11.86
N ALA A 116 -9.46 3.63 10.97
CA ALA A 116 -8.05 3.79 11.31
C ALA A 116 -7.69 5.25 11.64
N ILE A 117 -8.29 6.21 10.94
CA ILE A 117 -8.14 7.64 11.21
C ILE A 117 -8.76 8.00 12.58
N GLU A 118 -9.98 7.59 12.83
CA GLU A 118 -10.70 7.85 14.10
C GLU A 118 -10.02 7.17 15.29
N SER A 119 -9.58 5.93 15.13
CA SER A 119 -8.93 5.16 16.20
C SER A 119 -7.56 5.71 16.65
N ARG A 120 -6.97 6.66 15.89
CA ARG A 120 -5.71 7.34 16.29
C ARG A 120 -5.79 7.95 17.70
N ILE A 121 -6.96 8.44 18.09
CA ILE A 121 -7.17 9.03 19.43
C ILE A 121 -6.98 8.02 20.57
N ASN A 122 -7.09 6.73 20.33
CA ASN A 122 -6.92 5.68 21.31
C ASN A 122 -5.46 5.58 21.78
N ASN A 123 -4.49 5.91 20.93
CA ASN A 123 -3.10 6.07 21.32
C ASN A 123 -2.81 7.54 21.66
N LYS A 124 -3.08 7.93 22.91
CA LYS A 124 -2.99 9.33 23.37
C LYS A 124 -1.66 10.00 23.08
N ARG A 125 -0.55 9.27 23.26
CA ARG A 125 0.81 9.81 23.02
C ARG A 125 1.03 10.11 21.53
N SER A 126 0.76 9.14 20.66
CA SER A 126 0.91 9.32 19.21
C SER A 126 -0.06 10.37 18.68
N TYR A 127 -1.27 10.43 19.23
CA TYR A 127 -2.26 11.43 18.88
C TYR A 127 -1.79 12.84 19.23
N ALA A 128 -1.31 13.05 20.47
CA ALA A 128 -0.80 14.34 20.92
C ALA A 128 0.38 14.83 20.06
N VAL A 129 1.32 13.93 19.71
CA VAL A 129 2.44 14.26 18.81
C VAL A 129 1.93 14.64 17.42
N SER A 130 0.94 13.90 16.90
CA SER A 130 0.35 14.20 15.59
C SER A 130 -0.33 15.58 15.56
N GLN A 131 -1.08 15.92 16.62
CA GLN A 131 -1.75 17.22 16.77
C GLN A 131 -0.73 18.36 16.89
N LEU A 132 0.32 18.15 17.70
CA LEU A 132 1.40 19.12 17.83
C LEU A 132 2.05 19.41 16.47
N LEU A 133 2.44 18.36 15.74
CA LEU A 133 3.05 18.52 14.41
C LEU A 133 2.11 19.18 13.40
N GLY A 134 0.83 18.81 13.39
CA GLY A 134 -0.18 19.44 12.54
C GLY A 134 -0.35 20.94 12.81
N THR A 135 -0.23 21.34 14.10
CA THR A 135 -0.32 22.76 14.50
C THR A 135 0.98 23.52 14.22
N MET A 136 2.13 22.94 14.58
CA MET A 136 3.44 23.59 14.39
C MET A 136 3.80 23.78 12.91
N CYS A 137 3.44 22.78 12.09
CA CYS A 137 3.73 22.77 10.66
C CYS A 137 2.47 23.03 9.82
N ALA A 138 1.55 23.86 10.35
CA ALA A 138 0.34 24.24 9.63
C ALA A 138 0.70 24.97 8.33
N GLY A 139 0.19 24.45 7.21
CA GLY A 139 0.52 24.98 5.86
C GLY A 139 1.77 24.37 5.22
N GLU A 140 2.50 23.52 5.92
CA GLU A 140 3.64 22.77 5.37
C GLU A 140 3.26 21.33 5.04
N ALA A 141 3.93 20.72 4.06
CA ALA A 141 3.74 19.30 3.72
C ALA A 141 4.01 18.39 4.92
N TYR A 142 4.92 18.75 5.80
CA TYR A 142 5.22 18.01 7.03
C TYR A 142 4.07 17.99 8.03
N GLY A 143 3.15 18.95 8.00
CA GLY A 143 1.96 18.98 8.86
C GLY A 143 0.85 18.03 8.42
N ILE A 144 0.86 17.57 7.16
CA ILE A 144 -0.20 16.72 6.60
C ILE A 144 -0.18 15.34 7.26
N ALA A 145 -1.36 14.85 7.64
CA ALA A 145 -1.51 13.54 8.24
C ALA A 145 -1.20 12.41 7.24
N ARG A 146 -0.49 11.37 7.70
CA ARG A 146 -0.06 10.23 6.87
C ARG A 146 -1.19 9.51 6.13
N LEU A 147 -2.35 9.40 6.75
CA LEU A 147 -3.54 8.72 6.19
C LEU A 147 -4.53 9.71 5.56
N GLY A 148 -4.19 11.00 5.52
CA GLY A 148 -5.13 12.04 5.14
C GLY A 148 -6.18 12.33 6.20
N GLU A 149 -7.26 12.97 5.80
CA GLU A 149 -8.37 13.37 6.66
C GLU A 149 -9.67 12.66 6.26
N LEU A 150 -10.62 12.57 7.21
CA LEU A 150 -11.87 11.84 7.02
C LEU A 150 -12.68 12.38 5.83
N GLU A 151 -12.76 13.70 5.73
CA GLU A 151 -13.49 14.38 4.65
C GLU A 151 -12.96 14.04 3.26
N ASP A 152 -11.64 13.86 3.12
CA ASP A 152 -11.00 13.51 1.87
C ASP A 152 -11.25 12.04 1.52
N VAL A 153 -11.27 11.14 2.52
CA VAL A 153 -11.68 9.74 2.33
C VAL A 153 -13.13 9.64 1.83
N GLU A 154 -14.03 10.46 2.35
CA GLU A 154 -15.44 10.44 1.95
C GLU A 154 -15.68 10.86 0.50
N ARG A 155 -14.84 11.74 -0.05
CA ARG A 155 -14.92 12.21 -1.43
C ARG A 155 -14.53 11.19 -2.48
N GLU A 156 -13.69 10.22 -2.11
CA GLU A 156 -13.20 9.22 -3.06
C GLU A 156 -14.31 8.26 -3.50
N ASP A 157 -14.34 7.97 -4.79
CA ASP A 157 -15.14 6.90 -5.39
C ASP A 157 -14.26 5.94 -6.22
N GLU A 158 -14.85 4.92 -6.80
CA GLU A 158 -14.13 3.90 -7.57
C GLU A 158 -13.45 4.45 -8.82
N ARG A 159 -13.98 5.54 -9.40
CA ARG A 159 -13.46 6.16 -10.62
C ARG A 159 -12.34 7.14 -10.30
N SER A 160 -12.56 8.04 -9.32
CA SER A 160 -11.54 8.99 -8.87
C SER A 160 -10.31 8.25 -8.36
N LEU A 161 -10.51 7.20 -7.56
CA LEU A 161 -9.43 6.40 -7.03
C LEU A 161 -8.66 5.62 -8.12
N PHE A 162 -9.35 5.10 -9.14
CA PHE A 162 -8.71 4.44 -10.27
C PHE A 162 -7.92 5.42 -11.15
N ALA A 163 -8.46 6.60 -11.40
CA ALA A 163 -7.74 7.66 -12.09
C ALA A 163 -6.47 8.04 -11.34
N HIS A 164 -6.56 8.21 -10.00
CA HIS A 164 -5.41 8.51 -9.16
C HIS A 164 -4.39 7.36 -9.09
N TYR A 165 -4.83 6.11 -9.11
CA TYR A 165 -3.93 4.96 -9.22
C TYR A 165 -3.07 5.01 -10.49
N ASN A 166 -3.66 5.35 -11.64
CA ASN A 166 -2.91 5.51 -12.89
C ASN A 166 -1.89 6.66 -12.80
N GLU A 167 -2.25 7.76 -12.16
CA GLU A 167 -1.33 8.88 -11.88
C GLU A 167 -0.15 8.44 -10.97
N ILE A 168 -0.43 7.63 -9.96
CA ILE A 168 0.61 7.07 -9.10
C ILE A 168 1.58 6.21 -9.89
N LEU A 169 1.08 5.29 -10.72
CA LEU A 169 1.94 4.43 -11.53
C LEU A 169 2.78 5.21 -12.54
N ALA A 170 2.22 6.26 -13.13
CA ALA A 170 2.91 7.07 -14.14
C ALA A 170 3.98 8.00 -13.57
N HIS A 171 3.78 8.52 -12.35
CA HIS A 171 4.57 9.65 -11.85
C HIS A 171 5.27 9.41 -10.51
N SER A 172 5.07 8.27 -9.85
CA SER A 172 5.76 7.99 -8.59
C SER A 172 7.18 7.50 -8.82
N ARG A 173 8.08 7.91 -7.94
CA ARG A 173 9.37 7.25 -7.82
C ARG A 173 9.17 5.90 -7.16
N VAL A 174 9.69 4.84 -7.78
CA VAL A 174 9.65 3.48 -7.23
C VAL A 174 10.96 3.20 -6.50
N GLU A 175 10.86 2.71 -5.27
CA GLU A 175 12.00 2.20 -4.49
C GLU A 175 11.68 0.78 -4.02
N ILE A 176 12.57 -0.15 -4.32
CA ILE A 176 12.48 -1.54 -3.86
C ILE A 176 13.59 -1.76 -2.85
N PHE A 177 13.21 -2.20 -1.65
CA PHE A 177 14.16 -2.60 -0.62
C PHE A 177 14.10 -4.11 -0.46
N TYR A 178 15.25 -4.73 -0.51
CA TYR A 178 15.43 -6.15 -0.25
C TYR A 178 16.33 -6.37 0.97
N MET A 179 15.95 -7.32 1.81
CA MET A 179 16.75 -7.78 2.92
C MET A 179 16.70 -9.32 2.96
N GLY A 180 17.85 -9.93 2.67
CA GLY A 180 18.01 -11.37 2.59
C GLY A 180 19.44 -11.75 2.22
N ARG A 181 19.66 -13.00 1.81
CA ARG A 181 21.01 -13.52 1.48
C ARG A 181 21.40 -13.34 0.02
N LYS A 182 20.45 -13.10 -0.88
CA LYS A 182 20.79 -12.83 -2.29
C LYS A 182 21.67 -11.59 -2.39
N THR A 183 22.58 -11.58 -3.36
CA THR A 183 23.33 -10.36 -3.67
C THR A 183 22.40 -9.31 -4.29
N ALA A 184 22.82 -8.06 -4.30
CA ALA A 184 22.03 -6.98 -4.92
C ALA A 184 21.80 -7.26 -6.42
N ALA A 185 22.76 -7.86 -7.12
CA ALA A 185 22.63 -8.25 -8.53
C ALA A 185 21.55 -9.33 -8.70
N ASP A 186 21.66 -10.45 -7.96
CA ASP A 186 20.68 -11.56 -8.04
C ASP A 186 19.26 -11.14 -7.65
N ALA A 187 19.13 -10.18 -6.73
CA ALA A 187 17.82 -9.66 -6.34
C ALA A 187 17.23 -8.68 -7.38
N ALA A 188 18.06 -8.04 -8.18
CA ALA A 188 17.64 -7.12 -9.23
C ALA A 188 17.29 -7.83 -10.56
N GLU A 189 17.80 -9.04 -10.77
CA GLU A 189 17.54 -9.87 -11.96
C GLU A 189 16.28 -10.76 -11.82
N ALA A 190 15.75 -10.87 -10.61
CA ALA A 190 14.56 -11.69 -10.32
C ALA A 190 13.25 -10.97 -10.65
#